data_7478058f6d04988433a49d913f4b50f3
#
_entry.id   7478058f6d04988433a49d913f4b50f3
#
_cell.length_a   1.000
_cell.length_b   1.000
_cell.length_c   1.000
_cell.angle_alpha   90.00
_cell.angle_beta   90.00
_cell.angle_gamma   90.00
#
_symmetry.space_group_name_H-M   'P 1'
#
loop_
_entity.id
_entity.type
_entity.pdbx_description
1 polymer ?
#
loop_
_entity_poly.entity_id
_entity_poly.type
_entity_poly.pdbx_seq_one_letter_code
_entity_poly.pdbx_strand_id
1 'polypeptide(L)'
;ATSDQVVKRQMSHLNQSGPSCGLNIWKRTSEMHISDLKTIITPDHAKALLAKNVANRKLSEQTYGQYKRDIINGDWQLNGETIKIAEDGELIDGQHRLTACLMANRPIECILVEGLPNTVKQSIDNGKKRTFADRAAMMGIKNGKRKASTVNFLSMLAQNKDRKNSSLTHSEILEVLENHPMIDESVEVAMNCYPRIASWIAALHYVATFQGKGTEADAMVQAWRDGQKTYEDDAVVFCREWLRKDDMKNPRLKASAQYKIDLILNSYNKFIRKVPMTNTKFKEGYNTVSGWDMDTMFPTNSNYREK
;
A
#
# COMPACT_ATOMS: atom_id res chain seq x y z
N ALA A 1 -28.26 14.45 23.03
CA ALA A 1 -27.23 15.43 22.66
C ALA A 1 -26.08 14.68 22.00
N THR A 2 -25.78 15.01 20.75
CA THR A 2 -24.68 14.37 20.00
C THR A 2 -23.33 14.83 20.57
N SER A 3 -22.30 13.99 20.45
CA SER A 3 -20.93 14.25 20.92
C SER A 3 -20.36 15.61 20.49
N ASP A 4 -20.79 16.14 19.34
CA ASP A 4 -20.43 17.48 18.85
C ASP A 4 -21.02 18.65 19.68
N GLN A 5 -22.17 18.46 20.30
CA GLN A 5 -22.77 19.48 21.15
C GLN A 5 -22.10 19.56 22.52
N VAL A 6 -21.57 18.43 23.01
CA VAL A 6 -20.82 18.38 24.27
C VAL A 6 -19.44 19.05 24.11
N VAL A 7 -18.75 18.82 23.00
CA VAL A 7 -17.44 19.45 22.72
C VAL A 7 -17.59 20.96 22.53
N LYS A 8 -18.62 21.44 21.83
CA LYS A 8 -18.87 22.88 21.66
C LYS A 8 -19.23 23.57 22.98
N ARG A 9 -19.93 22.87 23.88
CA ARG A 9 -20.29 23.42 25.20
C ARG A 9 -19.10 23.50 26.15
N GLN A 10 -18.14 22.57 26.05
CA GLN A 10 -16.89 22.65 26.83
C GLN A 10 -15.93 23.73 26.32
N MET A 11 -15.91 24.01 25.02
CA MET A 11 -15.07 25.09 24.48
C MET A 11 -15.63 26.50 24.76
N SER A 12 -16.94 26.66 24.94
CA SER A 12 -17.53 27.97 25.26
C SER A 12 -17.26 28.44 26.72
N HIS A 13 -16.92 27.52 27.61
CA HIS A 13 -16.56 27.85 29.02
C HIS A 13 -15.09 28.20 29.23
N LEU A 14 -14.23 28.00 28.24
CA LEU A 14 -12.80 28.34 28.33
C LEU A 14 -12.47 29.81 27.97
N ASN A 15 -13.49 30.57 27.52
CA ASN A 15 -13.30 31.96 27.08
C ASN A 15 -13.76 33.04 28.04
N GLN A 16 -14.05 32.72 29.32
CA GLN A 16 -14.41 33.74 30.30
C GLN A 16 -13.55 33.64 31.57
N SER A 17 -12.77 34.70 31.78
CA SER A 17 -12.13 35.13 33.03
C SER A 17 -10.95 34.29 33.58
N GLY A 18 -9.76 34.69 33.18
CA GLY A 18 -8.52 34.49 33.95
C GLY A 18 -7.56 35.67 33.73
N PRO A 19 -6.77 36.06 34.72
CA PRO A 19 -5.93 37.26 34.65
C PRO A 19 -4.89 37.09 33.52
N SER A 20 -4.65 38.16 32.80
CA SER A 20 -3.66 38.31 31.75
C SER A 20 -2.24 38.03 32.26
N CYS A 21 -1.87 36.77 32.37
CA CYS A 21 -0.46 36.39 32.41
C CYS A 21 0.04 36.44 30.96
N GLY A 22 0.65 37.56 30.60
CA GLY A 22 1.19 37.84 29.29
C GLY A 22 2.38 36.97 28.95
N LEU A 23 2.12 35.69 28.62
CA LEU A 23 3.04 34.85 27.92
C LEU A 23 2.69 34.92 26.40
N ASN A 24 3.18 35.99 25.77
CA ASN A 24 3.28 36.10 24.33
C ASN A 24 4.28 35.05 23.78
N ILE A 25 4.00 33.77 24.01
CA ILE A 25 4.80 32.65 23.49
C ILE A 25 4.67 32.56 21.95
N TRP A 26 3.64 33.13 21.37
CA TRP A 26 3.35 33.05 19.93
C TRP A 26 3.89 34.24 19.10
N LYS A 27 4.52 35.25 19.74
CA LYS A 27 5.05 36.41 19.03
C LYS A 27 6.52 36.31 18.58
N ARG A 28 7.17 35.16 18.70
CA ARG A 28 8.59 34.99 18.33
C ARG A 28 8.88 33.79 17.44
N THR A 29 7.93 33.38 16.62
CA THR A 29 8.16 32.35 15.59
C THR A 29 7.85 32.90 14.20
N SER A 30 8.04 34.22 13.99
CA SER A 30 8.20 34.72 12.65
C SER A 30 9.51 34.14 12.11
N GLU A 31 9.40 33.25 11.11
CA GLU A 31 10.44 32.92 10.15
C GLU A 31 11.35 31.71 10.39
N MET A 32 11.03 30.74 11.27
CA MET A 32 11.72 29.47 11.19
C MET A 32 11.05 28.59 10.11
N HIS A 33 11.66 28.50 8.95
CA HIS A 33 11.21 27.59 7.88
C HIS A 33 11.71 26.17 8.16
N ILE A 34 10.96 25.14 7.67
CA ILE A 34 11.37 23.73 7.80
C ILE A 34 12.74 23.47 7.16
N SER A 35 13.14 24.29 6.19
CA SER A 35 14.48 24.30 5.57
C SER A 35 15.60 24.53 6.58
N ASP A 36 15.35 25.30 7.65
CA ASP A 36 16.36 25.66 8.65
C ASP A 36 16.61 24.51 9.65
N LEU A 37 15.68 23.56 9.71
CA LEU A 37 15.78 22.33 10.51
C LEU A 37 16.28 21.13 9.69
N LYS A 38 16.47 21.32 8.41
CA LYS A 38 16.83 20.26 7.48
C LYS A 38 18.26 19.77 7.73
N THR A 39 18.39 18.47 7.87
CA THR A 39 19.67 17.77 7.98
C THR A 39 19.80 16.76 6.83
N ILE A 40 20.98 16.67 6.23
CA ILE A 40 21.32 15.66 5.24
C ILE A 40 22.00 14.50 5.97
N ILE A 41 21.38 13.33 5.94
CA ILE A 41 21.95 12.09 6.47
C ILE A 41 22.56 11.31 5.32
N THR A 42 23.89 11.17 5.35
CA THR A 42 24.63 10.31 4.41
C THR A 42 24.55 8.83 4.83
N PRO A 43 24.84 7.87 3.93
CA PRO A 43 24.92 6.45 4.29
C PRO A 43 25.88 6.16 5.46
N ASP A 44 27.03 6.84 5.53
CA ASP A 44 27.98 6.68 6.63
C ASP A 44 27.44 7.23 7.95
N HIS A 45 26.75 8.38 7.91
CA HIS A 45 26.08 8.95 9.07
C HIS A 45 24.94 8.02 9.52
N ALA A 46 24.13 7.49 8.61
CA ALA A 46 23.08 6.51 8.91
C ALA A 46 23.65 5.26 9.58
N LYS A 47 24.79 4.74 9.10
CA LYS A 47 25.49 3.60 9.71
C LYS A 47 25.94 3.90 11.14
N ALA A 48 26.51 5.07 11.38
CA ALA A 48 26.97 5.49 12.71
C ALA A 48 25.79 5.61 13.69
N LEU A 49 24.64 6.18 13.26
CA LEU A 49 23.44 6.26 14.07
C LEU A 49 22.80 4.90 14.34
N LEU A 50 22.79 4.00 13.37
CA LEU A 50 22.29 2.62 13.52
C LEU A 50 23.14 1.80 14.49
N ALA A 51 24.44 2.06 14.61
CA ALA A 51 25.30 1.41 15.59
C ALA A 51 24.88 1.73 17.04
N LYS A 52 24.15 2.82 17.27
CA LYS A 52 23.58 3.25 18.56
C LYS A 52 22.14 2.77 18.79
N ASN A 53 21.65 1.85 17.95
CA ASN A 53 20.30 1.30 18.04
C ASN A 53 20.27 0.08 19.00
N VAL A 54 20.01 0.31 20.26
CA VAL A 54 20.09 -0.73 21.31
C VAL A 54 18.77 -1.46 21.55
N ALA A 55 17.65 -0.73 21.64
CA ALA A 55 16.39 -1.26 22.16
C ALA A 55 15.14 -0.92 21.30
N ASN A 56 15.31 -0.76 20.01
CA ASN A 56 14.17 -0.55 19.11
C ASN A 56 13.50 -1.88 18.71
N ARG A 57 12.24 -1.79 18.26
CA ARG A 57 11.48 -2.94 17.73
C ARG A 57 12.23 -3.63 16.59
N LYS A 58 11.89 -4.91 16.34
CA LYS A 58 12.43 -5.67 15.21
C LYS A 58 12.30 -4.89 13.89
N LEU A 59 13.38 -4.84 13.14
CA LEU A 59 13.42 -4.20 11.83
C LEU A 59 12.48 -4.94 10.86
N SER A 60 11.63 -4.18 10.16
CA SER A 60 10.72 -4.71 9.14
C SER A 60 11.32 -4.50 7.75
N GLU A 61 11.66 -5.59 7.07
CA GLU A 61 12.19 -5.56 5.71
C GLU A 61 11.22 -4.88 4.73
N GLN A 62 9.93 -5.17 4.85
CA GLN A 62 8.89 -4.51 4.06
C GLN A 62 8.92 -2.99 4.23
N THR A 63 9.10 -2.50 5.47
CA THR A 63 9.05 -1.06 5.76
C THR A 63 10.29 -0.34 5.23
N TYR A 64 11.51 -0.83 5.55
CA TYR A 64 12.70 -0.15 5.03
C TYR A 64 12.86 -0.36 3.53
N GLY A 65 12.36 -1.47 2.98
CA GLY A 65 12.35 -1.73 1.54
C GLY A 65 11.47 -0.73 0.77
N GLN A 66 10.32 -0.33 1.31
CA GLN A 66 9.51 0.74 0.74
C GLN A 66 10.26 2.08 0.73
N TYR A 67 10.81 2.49 1.88
CA TYR A 67 11.60 3.73 1.95
C TYR A 67 12.84 3.69 1.03
N LYS A 68 13.51 2.52 0.91
CA LYS A 68 14.62 2.35 -0.03
C LYS A 68 14.19 2.64 -1.47
N ARG A 69 13.03 2.13 -1.90
CA ARG A 69 12.51 2.38 -3.25
C ARG A 69 12.16 3.86 -3.45
N ASP A 70 11.48 4.48 -2.50
CA ASP A 70 11.19 5.93 -2.56
C ASP A 70 12.49 6.75 -2.69
N ILE A 71 13.57 6.38 -1.96
CA ILE A 71 14.88 7.05 -2.07
C ILE A 71 15.51 6.83 -3.47
N ILE A 72 15.50 5.58 -3.98
CA ILE A 72 16.08 5.25 -5.28
C ILE A 72 15.31 5.92 -6.42
N ASN A 73 13.99 5.98 -6.32
CA ASN A 73 13.13 6.58 -7.34
C ASN A 73 13.13 8.11 -7.31
N GLY A 74 13.64 8.73 -6.24
CA GLY A 74 13.60 10.18 -6.06
C GLY A 74 12.29 10.69 -5.42
N ASP A 75 11.45 9.79 -4.92
CA ASP A 75 10.16 10.10 -4.27
C ASP A 75 10.30 10.47 -2.79
N TRP A 76 11.52 10.38 -2.24
CA TRP A 76 11.77 10.76 -0.86
C TRP A 76 11.53 12.25 -0.63
N GLN A 77 10.70 12.58 0.33
CA GLN A 77 10.35 13.97 0.65
C GLN A 77 10.62 14.30 2.12
N LEU A 78 11.08 15.51 2.37
CA LEU A 78 11.13 16.09 3.70
C LEU A 78 9.70 16.41 4.17
N ASN A 79 9.08 15.48 4.88
CA ASN A 79 7.65 15.51 5.26
C ASN A 79 7.40 15.89 6.73
N GLY A 80 8.44 16.36 7.43
CA GLY A 80 8.35 16.71 8.86
C GLY A 80 8.58 15.53 9.81
N GLU A 81 8.72 14.30 9.31
CA GLU A 81 9.11 13.15 10.13
C GLU A 81 10.56 13.29 10.59
N THR A 82 10.81 12.99 11.88
CA THR A 82 12.10 13.23 12.52
C THR A 82 12.86 11.93 12.80
N ILE A 83 14.19 11.97 12.74
CA ILE A 83 15.06 11.00 13.39
C ILE A 83 15.31 11.50 14.79
N LYS A 84 15.15 10.63 15.80
CA LYS A 84 15.21 11.03 17.22
C LYS A 84 16.34 10.31 17.94
N ILE A 85 17.17 11.07 18.65
CA ILE A 85 18.33 10.61 19.41
C ILE A 85 18.20 11.07 20.85
N ALA A 86 18.45 10.15 21.77
CA ALA A 86 18.46 10.44 23.19
C ALA A 86 19.69 11.29 23.60
N GLU A 87 19.64 11.86 24.82
CA GLU A 87 20.75 12.61 25.41
C GLU A 87 22.02 11.77 25.64
N ASP A 88 21.90 10.44 25.79
CA ASP A 88 23.02 9.50 25.85
C ASP A 88 23.50 9.05 24.47
N GLY A 89 22.90 9.56 23.39
CA GLY A 89 23.21 9.25 22.00
C GLY A 89 22.51 8.01 21.45
N GLU A 90 21.62 7.32 22.20
CA GLU A 90 20.90 6.16 21.69
C GLU A 90 19.86 6.59 20.64
N LEU A 91 19.73 5.78 19.56
CA LEU A 91 18.71 5.99 18.54
C LEU A 91 17.32 5.60 19.07
N ILE A 92 16.44 6.59 19.25
CA ILE A 92 15.07 6.41 19.75
C ILE A 92 14.10 6.08 18.60
N ASP A 93 14.18 6.81 17.48
CA ASP A 93 13.28 6.65 16.31
C ASP A 93 14.02 6.92 15.01
N GLY A 94 13.54 6.30 13.91
CA GLY A 94 14.09 6.48 12.57
C GLY A 94 14.88 5.29 12.04
N GLN A 95 14.96 4.15 12.76
CA GLN A 95 15.76 2.99 12.33
C GLN A 95 15.45 2.52 10.90
N HIS A 96 14.18 2.47 10.47
CA HIS A 96 13.80 2.04 9.13
C HIS A 96 14.24 3.02 8.05
N ARG A 97 14.18 4.33 8.33
CA ARG A 97 14.62 5.40 7.42
C ARG A 97 16.14 5.40 7.26
N LEU A 98 16.87 5.24 8.37
CA LEU A 98 18.34 5.12 8.35
C LEU A 98 18.79 3.85 7.63
N THR A 99 18.13 2.72 7.89
CA THR A 99 18.42 1.47 7.17
C THR A 99 18.15 1.62 5.67
N ALA A 100 17.07 2.29 5.29
CA ALA A 100 16.76 2.55 3.89
C ALA A 100 17.81 3.44 3.22
N CYS A 101 18.27 4.49 3.88
CA CYS A 101 19.36 5.37 3.44
C CYS A 101 20.65 4.56 3.18
N LEU A 102 21.04 3.73 4.16
CA LEU A 102 22.23 2.87 4.06
C LEU A 102 22.10 1.88 2.90
N MET A 103 20.96 1.19 2.77
CA MET A 103 20.72 0.18 1.73
C MET A 103 20.50 0.76 0.34
N ALA A 104 20.04 2.01 0.22
CA ALA A 104 19.94 2.73 -1.05
C ALA A 104 21.30 3.32 -1.49
N ASN A 105 22.25 3.40 -0.58
CA ASN A 105 23.54 4.09 -0.74
C ASN A 105 23.36 5.52 -1.29
N ARG A 106 22.33 6.23 -0.78
CA ARG A 106 22.00 7.61 -1.17
C ARG A 106 21.69 8.44 0.07
N PRO A 107 22.09 9.73 0.11
CA PRO A 107 21.73 10.61 1.22
C PRO A 107 20.24 10.89 1.24
N ILE A 108 19.70 11.17 2.43
CA ILE A 108 18.31 11.60 2.62
C ILE A 108 18.24 12.91 3.37
N GLU A 109 17.21 13.70 3.06
CA GLU A 109 16.85 14.89 3.82
C GLU A 109 15.87 14.49 4.93
N CYS A 110 16.13 14.93 6.16
CA CYS A 110 15.26 14.70 7.30
C CYS A 110 15.42 15.80 8.35
N ILE A 111 14.61 15.76 9.38
CA ILE A 111 14.79 16.55 10.60
C ILE A 111 15.45 15.66 11.64
N LEU A 112 16.58 16.09 12.20
CA LEU A 112 17.25 15.41 13.30
C LEU A 112 16.93 16.11 14.61
N VAL A 113 16.44 15.34 15.61
CA VAL A 113 16.17 15.83 16.97
C VAL A 113 17.04 15.05 17.92
N GLU A 114 17.92 15.76 18.64
CA GLU A 114 18.89 15.19 19.58
C GLU A 114 18.62 15.68 21.00
N GLY A 115 19.16 14.97 21.99
CA GLY A 115 19.09 15.36 23.40
C GLY A 115 17.74 15.08 24.05
N LEU A 116 16.97 14.11 23.54
CA LEU A 116 15.69 13.72 24.14
C LEU A 116 15.91 12.82 25.35
N PRO A 117 15.12 13.00 26.45
CA PRO A 117 15.15 12.06 27.56
C PRO A 117 14.79 10.62 27.11
N ASN A 118 15.47 9.61 27.63
CA ASN A 118 15.19 8.20 27.30
C ASN A 118 13.75 7.77 27.61
N THR A 119 13.08 8.43 28.55
CA THR A 119 11.69 8.18 28.95
C THR A 119 10.69 8.43 27.81
N VAL A 120 11.03 9.26 26.80
CA VAL A 120 10.13 9.56 25.68
C VAL A 120 9.89 8.37 24.74
N LYS A 121 10.70 7.30 24.81
CA LYS A 121 10.48 6.07 24.04
C LYS A 121 9.08 5.49 24.20
N GLN A 122 8.49 5.62 25.39
CA GLN A 122 7.15 5.08 25.68
C GLN A 122 6.02 5.91 25.07
N SER A 123 6.27 7.15 24.70
CA SER A 123 5.28 8.10 24.16
C SER A 123 5.40 8.34 22.66
N ILE A 124 6.46 7.81 22.02
CA ILE A 124 6.71 8.00 20.59
C ILE A 124 5.92 6.97 19.77
N ASP A 125 5.48 7.37 18.57
CA ASP A 125 4.86 6.54 17.54
C ASP A 125 3.49 5.91 17.93
N ASN A 126 2.74 6.57 18.80
CA ASN A 126 1.39 6.16 19.20
C ASN A 126 0.32 6.54 18.15
N GLY A 127 0.70 7.19 17.05
CA GLY A 127 -0.20 7.62 15.97
C GLY A 127 -0.49 6.52 14.96
N LYS A 128 -1.76 6.45 14.48
CA LYS A 128 -2.13 5.58 13.37
C LYS A 128 -1.52 6.09 12.06
N LYS A 129 -0.70 5.28 11.39
CA LYS A 129 -0.20 5.62 10.06
C LYS A 129 -1.34 5.74 9.05
N ARG A 130 -1.31 6.80 8.25
CA ARG A 130 -2.28 6.99 7.15
C ARG A 130 -2.09 5.89 6.11
N THR A 131 -3.21 5.25 5.75
CA THR A 131 -3.24 4.30 4.64
C THR A 131 -3.24 5.02 3.30
N PHE A 132 -3.00 4.31 2.20
CA PHE A 132 -3.20 4.88 0.87
C PHE A 132 -4.64 5.39 0.69
N ALA A 133 -5.64 4.67 1.22
CA ALA A 133 -7.04 5.09 1.14
C ALA A 133 -7.29 6.45 1.80
N ASP A 134 -6.67 6.72 2.95
CA ASP A 134 -6.78 8.00 3.65
C ASP A 134 -6.16 9.14 2.82
N ARG A 135 -5.00 8.89 2.20
CA ARG A 135 -4.32 9.86 1.31
C ARG A 135 -5.11 10.09 0.02
N ALA A 136 -5.59 9.03 -0.61
CA ALA A 136 -6.42 9.09 -1.80
C ALA A 136 -7.70 9.93 -1.58
N ALA A 137 -8.35 9.77 -0.41
CA ALA A 137 -9.50 10.58 -0.04
C ALA A 137 -9.14 12.08 0.07
N MET A 138 -7.99 12.42 0.66
CA MET A 138 -7.50 13.81 0.75
C MET A 138 -7.18 14.40 -0.64
N MET A 139 -6.80 13.58 -1.61
CA MET A 139 -6.53 13.97 -3.00
C MET A 139 -7.78 13.94 -3.88
N GLY A 140 -8.96 13.61 -3.33
CA GLY A 140 -10.20 13.48 -4.11
C GLY A 140 -10.29 12.21 -4.95
N ILE A 141 -9.38 11.25 -4.78
CA ILE A 141 -9.37 9.98 -5.53
C ILE A 141 -10.42 9.04 -4.93
N LYS A 142 -11.44 8.74 -5.71
CA LYS A 142 -12.49 7.79 -5.33
C LYS A 142 -11.97 6.35 -5.28
N ASN A 143 -12.60 5.52 -4.45
CA ASN A 143 -12.30 4.08 -4.34
C ASN A 143 -10.82 3.75 -3.99
N GLY A 144 -10.08 4.65 -3.30
CA GLY A 144 -8.65 4.54 -3.04
C GLY A 144 -8.20 3.20 -2.46
N LYS A 145 -8.99 2.63 -1.52
CA LYS A 145 -8.69 1.31 -0.96
C LYS A 145 -8.73 0.19 -2.00
N ARG A 146 -9.73 0.22 -2.89
CA ARG A 146 -9.86 -0.79 -3.95
C ARG A 146 -8.79 -0.61 -5.02
N LYS A 147 -8.54 0.63 -5.44
CA LYS A 147 -7.47 0.96 -6.39
C LYS A 147 -6.12 0.46 -5.89
N ALA A 148 -5.75 0.77 -4.65
CA ALA A 148 -4.51 0.27 -4.06
C ALA A 148 -4.44 -1.26 -4.03
N SER A 149 -5.54 -1.94 -3.67
CA SER A 149 -5.58 -3.40 -3.66
C SER A 149 -5.47 -4.00 -5.07
N THR A 150 -6.09 -3.36 -6.06
CA THR A 150 -6.01 -3.76 -7.48
C THR A 150 -4.59 -3.58 -8.02
N VAL A 151 -3.97 -2.42 -7.78
CA VAL A 151 -2.61 -2.12 -8.22
C VAL A 151 -1.58 -3.05 -7.55
N ASN A 152 -1.72 -3.34 -6.25
CA ASN A 152 -0.86 -4.32 -5.58
C ASN A 152 -1.03 -5.74 -6.15
N PHE A 153 -2.22 -6.11 -6.60
CA PHE A 153 -2.43 -7.40 -7.26
C PHE A 153 -1.82 -7.42 -8.67
N LEU A 154 -1.94 -6.32 -9.42
CA LEU A 154 -1.25 -6.14 -10.72
C LEU A 154 0.27 -6.26 -10.56
N SER A 155 0.85 -5.66 -9.50
CA SER A 155 2.27 -5.78 -9.19
C SER A 155 2.68 -7.23 -8.87
N MET A 156 1.85 -7.96 -8.13
CA MET A 156 2.07 -9.38 -7.86
C MET A 156 2.09 -10.20 -9.18
N LEU A 157 1.14 -9.93 -10.08
CA LEU A 157 1.10 -10.61 -11.39
C LEU A 157 2.34 -10.29 -12.23
N ALA A 158 2.74 -9.01 -12.27
CA ALA A 158 3.89 -8.56 -13.04
C ALA A 158 5.23 -9.15 -12.56
N GLN A 159 5.36 -9.36 -11.25
CA GLN A 159 6.58 -9.90 -10.64
C GLN A 159 6.63 -11.43 -10.61
N ASN A 160 5.55 -12.13 -10.96
CA ASN A 160 5.41 -13.59 -10.76
C ASN A 160 5.78 -14.04 -9.33
N LYS A 161 5.49 -13.20 -8.32
CA LYS A 161 5.95 -13.39 -6.94
C LYS A 161 4.78 -13.63 -5.99
N ASP A 162 5.14 -14.20 -4.85
CA ASP A 162 4.26 -14.33 -3.70
C ASP A 162 3.70 -12.99 -3.24
N ARG A 163 2.47 -13.01 -2.73
CA ARG A 163 1.75 -11.85 -2.18
C ARG A 163 2.55 -11.04 -1.14
N LYS A 164 3.54 -11.64 -0.48
CA LYS A 164 4.32 -11.02 0.59
C LYS A 164 5.27 -9.91 0.11
N ASN A 165 5.72 -9.96 -1.12
CA ASN A 165 6.77 -9.07 -1.65
C ASN A 165 6.24 -8.05 -2.67
N SER A 166 4.92 -7.98 -2.90
CA SER A 166 4.31 -7.15 -3.94
C SER A 166 3.75 -5.81 -3.44
N SER A 167 3.94 -5.46 -2.17
CA SER A 167 3.41 -4.21 -1.62
C SER A 167 4.19 -3.00 -2.14
N LEU A 168 3.49 -2.20 -2.93
CA LEU A 168 4.02 -0.95 -3.48
C LEU A 168 3.99 0.18 -2.45
N THR A 169 4.83 1.19 -2.66
CA THR A 169 4.74 2.46 -1.93
C THR A 169 3.53 3.28 -2.39
N HIS A 170 3.22 4.35 -1.69
CA HIS A 170 2.11 5.22 -2.10
C HIS A 170 2.41 5.94 -3.42
N SER A 171 3.67 6.35 -3.65
CA SER A 171 4.12 6.99 -4.87
C SER A 171 4.04 6.02 -6.05
N GLU A 172 4.51 4.79 -5.88
CA GLU A 172 4.40 3.72 -6.89
C GLU A 172 2.94 3.43 -7.28
N ILE A 173 2.01 3.43 -6.32
CA ILE A 173 0.59 3.24 -6.61
C ILE A 173 0.03 4.41 -7.43
N LEU A 174 0.40 5.65 -7.10
CA LEU A 174 -0.03 6.83 -7.86
C LEU A 174 0.52 6.81 -9.28
N GLU A 175 1.81 6.51 -9.45
CA GLU A 175 2.45 6.37 -10.76
C GLU A 175 1.73 5.35 -11.65
N VAL A 176 1.38 4.18 -11.10
CA VAL A 176 0.61 3.18 -11.85
C VAL A 176 -0.78 3.69 -12.22
N LEU A 177 -1.49 4.36 -11.33
CA LEU A 177 -2.81 4.91 -11.62
C LEU A 177 -2.77 6.01 -12.69
N GLU A 178 -1.69 6.80 -12.73
CA GLU A 178 -1.47 7.82 -13.76
C GLU A 178 -1.13 7.20 -15.12
N ASN A 179 -0.25 6.19 -15.15
CA ASN A 179 0.12 5.48 -16.38
C ASN A 179 -1.01 4.59 -16.92
N HIS A 180 -1.93 4.16 -16.08
CA HIS A 180 -2.98 3.19 -16.37
C HIS A 180 -4.37 3.68 -15.93
N PRO A 181 -4.90 4.79 -16.49
CA PRO A 181 -6.15 5.42 -16.02
C PRO A 181 -7.38 4.52 -16.16
N MET A 182 -7.38 3.56 -17.09
CA MET A 182 -8.48 2.59 -17.25
C MET A 182 -8.61 1.59 -16.09
N ILE A 183 -7.68 1.58 -15.12
CA ILE A 183 -7.85 0.85 -13.86
C ILE A 183 -9.09 1.36 -13.11
N ASP A 184 -9.44 2.62 -13.23
CA ASP A 184 -10.60 3.23 -12.59
C ASP A 184 -11.88 2.55 -13.05
N GLU A 185 -12.08 2.41 -14.35
CA GLU A 185 -13.22 1.72 -14.94
C GLU A 185 -13.27 0.25 -14.51
N SER A 186 -12.13 -0.45 -14.56
CA SER A 186 -12.03 -1.85 -14.12
C SER A 186 -12.42 -2.04 -12.66
N VAL A 187 -12.06 -1.09 -11.78
CA VAL A 187 -12.46 -1.10 -10.37
C VAL A 187 -13.97 -0.88 -10.23
N GLU A 188 -14.55 0.04 -10.99
CA GLU A 188 -15.99 0.33 -10.94
C GLU A 188 -16.82 -0.86 -11.45
N VAL A 189 -16.43 -1.45 -12.57
CA VAL A 189 -17.10 -2.62 -13.16
C VAL A 189 -17.07 -3.81 -12.20
N ALA A 190 -15.96 -4.05 -11.50
CA ALA A 190 -15.80 -5.15 -10.57
C ALA A 190 -16.41 -4.89 -9.16
N MET A 191 -16.90 -3.68 -8.88
CA MET A 191 -17.35 -3.30 -7.51
C MET A 191 -18.44 -4.21 -6.95
N ASN A 192 -19.37 -4.65 -7.78
CA ASN A 192 -20.52 -5.47 -7.41
C ASN A 192 -20.30 -6.97 -7.61
N CYS A 193 -19.05 -7.37 -7.90
CA CYS A 193 -18.66 -8.78 -7.97
C CYS A 193 -18.43 -9.36 -6.56
N TYR A 194 -17.86 -10.55 -6.49
CA TYR A 194 -17.55 -11.23 -5.25
C TYR A 194 -16.72 -10.34 -4.30
N PRO A 195 -17.26 -9.82 -3.18
CA PRO A 195 -16.68 -8.70 -2.44
C PRO A 195 -15.23 -8.92 -1.95
N ARG A 196 -14.89 -10.18 -1.59
CA ARG A 196 -13.57 -10.54 -1.05
C ARG A 196 -12.45 -10.51 -2.08
N ILE A 197 -12.77 -10.69 -3.36
CA ILE A 197 -11.81 -10.75 -4.47
C ILE A 197 -12.09 -9.70 -5.54
N ALA A 198 -12.98 -8.75 -5.29
CA ALA A 198 -13.36 -7.74 -6.27
C ALA A 198 -12.16 -6.98 -6.85
N SER A 199 -11.14 -6.68 -6.04
CA SER A 199 -9.91 -6.03 -6.52
C SER A 199 -9.06 -6.95 -7.42
N TRP A 200 -9.11 -8.26 -7.23
CA TRP A 200 -8.44 -9.21 -8.10
C TRP A 200 -9.17 -9.36 -9.44
N ILE A 201 -10.51 -9.38 -9.38
CA ILE A 201 -11.35 -9.37 -10.59
C ILE A 201 -11.10 -8.09 -11.39
N ALA A 202 -11.02 -6.92 -10.73
CA ALA A 202 -10.69 -5.65 -11.35
C ALA A 202 -9.32 -5.70 -12.05
N ALA A 203 -8.31 -6.27 -11.42
CA ALA A 203 -6.98 -6.42 -12.01
C ALA A 203 -7.00 -7.32 -13.26
N LEU A 204 -7.69 -8.45 -13.19
CA LEU A 204 -7.79 -9.38 -14.33
C LEU A 204 -8.63 -8.78 -15.47
N HIS A 205 -9.69 -8.04 -15.15
CA HIS A 205 -10.46 -7.26 -16.13
C HIS A 205 -9.56 -6.24 -16.83
N TYR A 206 -8.78 -5.49 -16.03
CA TYR A 206 -7.86 -4.49 -16.57
C TYR A 206 -6.84 -5.13 -17.53
N VAL A 207 -6.17 -6.21 -17.12
CA VAL A 207 -5.16 -6.88 -17.98
C VAL A 207 -5.77 -7.41 -19.27
N ALA A 208 -6.96 -8.01 -19.20
CA ALA A 208 -7.64 -8.49 -20.41
C ALA A 208 -8.02 -7.33 -21.35
N THR A 209 -8.56 -6.24 -20.80
CA THR A 209 -8.90 -5.03 -21.58
C THR A 209 -7.66 -4.40 -22.20
N PHE A 210 -6.57 -4.26 -21.43
CA PHE A 210 -5.28 -3.76 -21.89
C PHE A 210 -4.72 -4.59 -23.07
N GLN A 211 -4.98 -5.90 -23.08
CA GLN A 211 -4.61 -6.82 -24.16
C GLN A 211 -5.60 -6.84 -25.34
N GLY A 212 -6.54 -5.92 -25.40
CA GLY A 212 -7.55 -5.84 -26.46
C GLY A 212 -8.67 -6.87 -26.35
N LYS A 213 -8.88 -7.50 -25.18
CA LYS A 213 -9.92 -8.50 -24.90
C LYS A 213 -11.03 -7.94 -24.01
N GLY A 214 -11.48 -6.71 -24.29
CA GLY A 214 -12.49 -6.03 -23.47
C GLY A 214 -13.81 -6.79 -23.38
N THR A 215 -14.30 -7.33 -24.49
CA THR A 215 -15.53 -8.12 -24.50
C THR A 215 -15.46 -9.35 -23.61
N GLU A 216 -14.32 -10.08 -23.64
CA GLU A 216 -14.09 -11.22 -22.77
C GLU A 216 -13.91 -10.79 -21.31
N ALA A 217 -13.31 -9.62 -21.07
CA ALA A 217 -13.17 -9.06 -19.72
C ALA A 217 -14.54 -8.75 -19.11
N ASP A 218 -15.43 -8.11 -19.84
CA ASP A 218 -16.80 -7.81 -19.42
C ASP A 218 -17.61 -9.08 -19.16
N ALA A 219 -17.53 -10.05 -20.06
CA ALA A 219 -18.18 -11.35 -19.88
C ALA A 219 -17.66 -12.10 -18.64
N MET A 220 -16.36 -12.02 -18.36
CA MET A 220 -15.76 -12.57 -17.15
C MET A 220 -16.34 -11.90 -15.88
N VAL A 221 -16.44 -10.57 -15.87
CA VAL A 221 -17.03 -9.85 -14.73
C VAL A 221 -18.48 -10.26 -14.53
N GLN A 222 -19.25 -10.42 -15.59
CA GLN A 222 -20.63 -10.89 -15.53
C GLN A 222 -20.72 -12.30 -14.92
N ALA A 223 -19.85 -13.23 -15.36
CA ALA A 223 -19.76 -14.57 -14.80
C ALA A 223 -19.43 -14.56 -13.30
N TRP A 224 -18.54 -13.66 -12.85
CA TRP A 224 -18.23 -13.45 -11.43
C TRP A 224 -19.40 -12.86 -10.64
N ARG A 225 -20.17 -11.94 -11.24
CA ARG A 225 -21.27 -11.22 -10.59
C ARG A 225 -22.48 -12.10 -10.33
N ASP A 226 -23.00 -12.72 -11.35
CA ASP A 226 -24.28 -13.45 -11.32
C ASP A 226 -24.18 -14.95 -11.64
N GLY A 227 -23.02 -15.43 -12.08
CA GLY A 227 -22.80 -16.83 -12.46
C GLY A 227 -23.31 -17.16 -13.86
N GLN A 228 -23.49 -16.17 -14.72
CA GLN A 228 -23.89 -16.38 -16.10
C GLN A 228 -22.76 -17.08 -16.87
N LYS A 229 -23.06 -18.28 -17.39
CA LYS A 229 -22.13 -19.04 -18.21
C LYS A 229 -22.02 -18.44 -19.60
N THR A 230 -20.82 -18.38 -20.14
CA THR A 230 -20.57 -18.00 -21.54
C THR A 230 -20.32 -19.20 -22.44
N TYR A 231 -20.00 -20.37 -21.85
CA TYR A 231 -19.84 -21.66 -22.52
C TYR A 231 -20.08 -22.80 -21.53
N GLU A 232 -20.17 -24.04 -22.02
CA GLU A 232 -20.32 -25.23 -21.17
C GLU A 232 -19.07 -25.41 -20.29
N ASP A 233 -19.28 -25.75 -19.01
CA ASP A 233 -18.23 -25.87 -18.00
C ASP A 233 -17.35 -24.62 -17.87
N ASP A 234 -18.01 -23.44 -17.86
CA ASP A 234 -17.37 -22.15 -17.74
C ASP A 234 -16.44 -22.08 -16.51
N ALA A 235 -15.17 -21.81 -16.78
CA ALA A 235 -14.12 -21.86 -15.79
C ALA A 235 -14.29 -20.84 -14.65
N VAL A 236 -14.79 -19.64 -14.96
CA VAL A 236 -15.04 -18.59 -13.97
C VAL A 236 -16.22 -18.95 -13.08
N VAL A 237 -17.32 -19.43 -13.67
CA VAL A 237 -18.50 -19.89 -12.92
C VAL A 237 -18.14 -21.07 -12.03
N PHE A 238 -17.36 -22.02 -12.50
CA PHE A 238 -16.84 -23.14 -11.69
C PHE A 238 -16.03 -22.61 -10.49
N CYS A 239 -15.07 -21.70 -10.72
CA CYS A 239 -14.25 -21.12 -9.67
C CYS A 239 -15.08 -20.34 -8.64
N ARG A 240 -16.03 -19.55 -9.11
CA ARG A 240 -16.97 -18.80 -8.26
C ARG A 240 -17.75 -19.70 -7.30
N GLU A 241 -18.35 -20.75 -7.83
CA GLU A 241 -19.11 -21.70 -7.01
C GLU A 241 -18.21 -22.49 -6.02
N TRP A 242 -17.00 -22.84 -6.46
CA TRP A 242 -16.02 -23.47 -5.58
C TRP A 242 -15.64 -22.56 -4.40
N LEU A 243 -15.34 -21.26 -4.67
CA LEU A 243 -15.00 -20.29 -3.64
C LEU A 243 -16.15 -20.07 -2.65
N ARG A 244 -17.41 -20.04 -3.13
CA ARG A 244 -18.59 -19.94 -2.27
C ARG A 244 -18.70 -21.11 -1.30
N LYS A 245 -18.47 -22.31 -1.79
CA LYS A 245 -18.44 -23.53 -0.96
C LYS A 245 -17.30 -23.50 0.05
N ASP A 246 -16.09 -23.03 -0.36
CA ASP A 246 -14.96 -22.91 0.54
C ASP A 246 -15.18 -21.85 1.62
N ASP A 247 -15.84 -20.75 1.31
CA ASP A 247 -16.17 -19.70 2.27
C ASP A 247 -17.15 -20.16 3.37
N MET A 248 -17.96 -21.18 3.09
CA MET A 248 -18.88 -21.78 4.06
C MET A 248 -18.21 -22.78 5.02
N LYS A 249 -16.98 -23.21 4.72
CA LYS A 249 -16.24 -24.16 5.56
C LYS A 249 -15.79 -23.55 6.89
N ASN A 250 -15.51 -24.41 7.86
CA ASN A 250 -14.82 -24.03 9.07
C ASN A 250 -13.47 -23.34 8.70
N PRO A 251 -13.07 -22.25 9.39
CA PRO A 251 -11.84 -21.52 9.08
C PRO A 251 -10.57 -22.38 8.96
N ARG A 252 -10.49 -23.48 9.77
CA ARG A 252 -9.34 -24.42 9.73
C ARG A 252 -9.31 -25.31 8.48
N LEU A 253 -10.44 -25.45 7.78
CA LEU A 253 -10.60 -26.29 6.59
C LEU A 253 -10.62 -25.49 5.29
N LYS A 254 -10.48 -24.16 5.37
CA LYS A 254 -10.44 -23.29 4.18
C LYS A 254 -9.12 -23.44 3.46
N ALA A 255 -9.21 -23.35 2.14
CA ALA A 255 -8.03 -23.31 1.31
C ALA A 255 -7.14 -22.09 1.64
N SER A 256 -5.83 -22.23 1.44
CA SER A 256 -4.87 -21.15 1.63
C SER A 256 -5.16 -19.98 0.68
N ALA A 257 -4.69 -18.79 1.03
CA ALA A 257 -4.82 -17.61 0.18
C ALA A 257 -4.10 -17.83 -1.17
N GLN A 258 -2.93 -18.48 -1.16
CA GLN A 258 -2.18 -18.78 -2.37
C GLN A 258 -2.97 -19.72 -3.28
N TYR A 259 -3.51 -20.80 -2.75
CA TYR A 259 -4.35 -21.73 -3.53
C TYR A 259 -5.53 -21.03 -4.21
N LYS A 260 -6.18 -20.08 -3.51
CA LYS A 260 -7.30 -19.30 -4.07
C LYS A 260 -6.84 -18.39 -5.22
N ILE A 261 -5.67 -17.77 -5.08
CA ILE A 261 -5.06 -16.97 -6.14
C ILE A 261 -4.81 -17.85 -7.37
N ASP A 262 -4.13 -18.98 -7.19
CA ASP A 262 -3.79 -19.89 -8.28
C ASP A 262 -5.04 -20.45 -8.97
N LEU A 263 -6.08 -20.76 -8.20
CA LEU A 263 -7.37 -21.21 -8.74
C LEU A 263 -8.03 -20.12 -9.60
N ILE A 264 -8.01 -18.86 -9.12
CA ILE A 264 -8.58 -17.72 -9.84
C ILE A 264 -7.80 -17.46 -11.14
N LEU A 265 -6.47 -17.48 -11.08
CA LEU A 265 -5.63 -17.29 -12.27
C LEU A 265 -5.80 -18.41 -13.29
N ASN A 266 -5.88 -19.67 -12.83
CA ASN A 266 -6.17 -20.79 -13.71
C ASN A 266 -7.54 -20.64 -14.37
N SER A 267 -8.57 -20.25 -13.60
CA SER A 267 -9.92 -20.04 -14.14
C SER A 267 -9.93 -18.89 -15.16
N TYR A 268 -9.23 -17.78 -14.90
CA TYR A 268 -9.06 -16.68 -15.84
C TYR A 268 -8.42 -17.13 -17.14
N ASN A 269 -7.28 -17.82 -17.08
CA ASN A 269 -6.56 -18.29 -18.26
C ASN A 269 -7.38 -19.27 -19.11
N LYS A 270 -8.16 -20.14 -18.46
CA LYS A 270 -9.09 -21.03 -19.14
C LYS A 270 -10.26 -20.28 -19.77
N PHE A 271 -10.84 -19.33 -19.03
CA PHE A 271 -11.94 -18.50 -19.51
C PHE A 271 -11.59 -17.73 -20.79
N ILE A 272 -10.45 -17.03 -20.78
CA ILE A 272 -9.96 -16.27 -21.95
C ILE A 272 -9.75 -17.18 -23.18
N ARG A 273 -9.41 -18.45 -22.96
CA ARG A 273 -9.21 -19.47 -24.02
C ARG A 273 -10.45 -20.30 -24.30
N LYS A 274 -11.56 -20.07 -23.60
CA LYS A 274 -12.80 -20.87 -23.65
C LYS A 274 -12.55 -22.36 -23.37
N VAL A 275 -11.64 -22.68 -22.46
CA VAL A 275 -11.31 -24.06 -22.05
C VAL A 275 -12.18 -24.47 -20.88
N PRO A 276 -12.89 -25.58 -20.92
CA PRO A 276 -13.72 -26.10 -19.82
C PRO A 276 -12.92 -26.32 -18.53
N MET A 277 -13.60 -26.13 -17.38
CA MET A 277 -13.04 -26.38 -16.06
C MET A 277 -14.01 -27.18 -15.19
N THR A 278 -13.72 -28.46 -15.01
CA THR A 278 -14.55 -29.41 -14.25
C THR A 278 -13.93 -29.85 -12.93
N ASN A 279 -12.67 -29.48 -12.68
CA ASN A 279 -11.96 -29.84 -11.45
C ASN A 279 -10.92 -28.78 -11.10
N THR A 280 -10.34 -28.88 -9.90
CA THR A 280 -9.33 -27.95 -9.37
C THR A 280 -7.89 -28.48 -9.49
N LYS A 281 -7.63 -29.41 -10.41
CA LYS A 281 -6.27 -29.93 -10.63
C LYS A 281 -5.45 -28.93 -11.42
N PHE A 282 -4.50 -28.30 -10.78
CA PHE A 282 -3.49 -27.42 -11.36
C PHE A 282 -2.22 -27.47 -10.52
N LYS A 283 -1.11 -27.01 -11.05
CA LYS A 283 0.15 -26.93 -10.31
C LYS A 283 0.21 -25.60 -9.60
N GLU A 284 0.30 -25.60 -8.27
CA GLU A 284 0.44 -24.38 -7.47
C GLU A 284 1.67 -23.57 -7.88
N GLY A 285 1.58 -22.24 -7.84
CA GLY A 285 2.69 -21.32 -8.10
C GLY A 285 3.05 -21.12 -9.58
N TYR A 286 2.36 -21.76 -10.53
CA TYR A 286 2.63 -21.67 -11.99
C TYR A 286 1.53 -20.94 -12.78
N ASN A 287 0.57 -20.36 -12.10
CA ASN A 287 -0.48 -19.61 -12.78
C ASN A 287 -0.04 -18.15 -12.95
N THR A 288 0.38 -17.81 -14.14
CA THR A 288 0.80 -16.47 -14.53
C THR A 288 -0.18 -15.87 -15.53
N VAL A 289 -0.17 -14.58 -15.68
CA VAL A 289 -0.93 -13.88 -16.72
C VAL A 289 0.06 -13.40 -17.77
N SER A 290 -0.07 -13.94 -18.98
CA SER A 290 0.81 -13.59 -20.10
C SER A 290 0.62 -12.14 -20.54
N GLY A 291 1.71 -11.46 -20.90
CA GLY A 291 1.68 -10.09 -21.43
C GLY A 291 1.41 -9.00 -20.39
N TRP A 292 1.67 -9.29 -19.10
CA TRP A 292 1.67 -8.32 -18.03
C TRP A 292 2.94 -8.49 -17.17
N ASP A 293 3.83 -7.53 -17.20
CA ASP A 293 5.12 -7.53 -16.52
C ASP A 293 5.44 -6.16 -15.89
N MET A 294 6.61 -6.04 -15.27
CA MET A 294 7.01 -4.80 -14.60
C MET A 294 7.30 -3.66 -15.57
N ASP A 295 7.79 -3.95 -16.77
CA ASP A 295 8.03 -2.92 -17.79
C ASP A 295 6.71 -2.36 -18.33
N THR A 296 5.70 -3.20 -18.45
CA THR A 296 4.34 -2.78 -18.82
C THR A 296 3.71 -1.95 -17.71
N MET A 297 3.95 -2.33 -16.44
CA MET A 297 3.36 -1.65 -15.28
C MET A 297 4.01 -0.29 -15.02
N PHE A 298 5.32 -0.15 -15.29
CA PHE A 298 6.10 1.07 -15.05
C PHE A 298 6.87 1.47 -16.33
N PRO A 299 6.18 1.90 -17.39
CA PRO A 299 6.80 2.13 -18.71
C PRO A 299 7.84 3.25 -18.71
N THR A 300 7.76 4.20 -17.78
CA THR A 300 8.64 5.37 -17.69
C THR A 300 9.75 5.24 -16.66
N ASN A 301 9.71 4.21 -15.80
CA ASN A 301 10.63 4.08 -14.66
C ASN A 301 11.70 3.01 -14.92
N SER A 302 12.91 3.44 -15.33
CA SER A 302 14.06 2.56 -15.59
C SER A 302 14.56 1.78 -14.36
N ASN A 303 14.24 2.25 -13.14
CA ASN A 303 14.70 1.60 -11.89
C ASN A 303 14.08 0.20 -11.66
N TYR A 304 12.99 -0.13 -12.37
CA TYR A 304 12.37 -1.46 -12.33
C TYR A 304 12.96 -2.44 -13.34
N ARG A 305 13.77 -1.95 -14.32
CA ARG A 305 14.38 -2.78 -15.37
C ARG A 305 15.67 -3.47 -14.93
N GLU A 306 16.31 -3.00 -13.85
CA GLU A 306 17.62 -3.47 -13.38
C GLU A 306 17.54 -4.44 -12.17
N LYS A 307 16.44 -5.15 -11.99
CA LYS A 307 16.29 -6.11 -10.87
C LYS A 307 16.17 -7.54 -11.32
#